data_ec489505eb291cd8eba7acdbb37c9160
#
_entry.id   ec489505eb291cd8eba7acdbb37c9160
#
_cell.length_a   1.000
_cell.length_b   1.000
_cell.length_c   1.000
_cell.angle_alpha   90.00
_cell.angle_beta   90.00
_cell.angle_gamma   90.00
#
_symmetry.space_group_name_H-M   'P 1'
#
loop_
_entity.id
_entity.type
_entity.pdbx_description
1 polymer ?
#
loop_
_entity_poly.entity_id
_entity_poly.type
_entity_poly.pdbx_seq_one_letter_code
_entity_poly.pdbx_strand_id
1 'polypeptide(L)'
;RKVFMDYKEPLFWIHLNMDYPFNLKGILYFPRINTEYDSIEGTIKLYNNQVFIADNIKEVIPEYLMVLKGVIDCPDLPLNVSRSALQNDGFVNKISEYISKKVADKLSGMCKTKREDYEKYWDDISPFIKFGCLKDEKFCDKMNDYILFKNLDDKYLTLPEILKKEEVSEDASEDVSNDAADTSAENASETDTRKVVYYVTDKVQQSQYIRMFKEQGMDAVILDHNIDTSFISQLEARNEQYRFARIDADVTDSLKEDVSEEELKETTDTLTEVFKNALGKDNLDVKVEKLKDENISSMITLSEDTRRMQDMMKMYSMHGMGMDPSMFGGSETLVLNANNALVQYIFEHKDSEHVPTFCKQLYDLAMIANQPLPADEMAAFIARSNEIMMLLAK
;
A
#
# COMPACT_ATOMS: atom_id res chain seq x y z
N ARG A 1 30.09 19.24 11.94
CA ARG A 1 30.48 20.45 11.19
C ARG A 1 31.97 20.42 10.74
N LYS A 2 32.90 19.86 11.52
CA LYS A 2 34.32 19.82 11.11
C LYS A 2 34.64 18.75 10.04
N VAL A 3 33.84 17.68 9.96
CA VAL A 3 34.07 16.54 9.08
C VAL A 3 33.24 16.61 7.80
N PHE A 4 32.04 17.19 7.90
CA PHE A 4 31.10 17.35 6.79
C PHE A 4 30.86 18.85 6.54
N MET A 5 31.17 19.34 5.33
CA MET A 5 30.98 20.75 4.96
C MET A 5 29.50 21.12 4.84
N ASP A 6 28.68 20.19 4.35
CA ASP A 6 27.24 20.37 4.12
C ASP A 6 26.43 19.93 5.34
N TYR A 7 26.84 20.34 6.53
CA TYR A 7 26.17 19.94 7.75
C TYR A 7 24.76 20.54 7.82
N LYS A 8 23.78 19.65 7.74
CA LYS A 8 22.39 19.90 8.17
C LYS A 8 22.15 19.21 9.50
N GLU A 9 21.25 19.73 10.31
CA GLU A 9 20.91 19.09 11.59
C GLU A 9 20.32 17.69 11.32
N PRO A 10 20.89 16.63 11.91
CA PRO A 10 20.39 15.27 11.71
C PRO A 10 19.04 15.07 12.38
N LEU A 11 18.23 14.14 11.85
CA LEU A 11 17.01 13.71 12.52
C LEU A 11 17.35 13.04 13.86
N PHE A 12 18.29 12.12 13.84
CA PHE A 12 18.85 11.47 15.03
C PHE A 12 20.21 10.84 14.69
N TRP A 13 20.90 10.36 15.72
CA TRP A 13 22.22 9.73 15.57
C TRP A 13 22.30 8.41 16.33
N ILE A 14 23.27 7.59 15.95
CA ILE A 14 23.54 6.27 16.49
C ILE A 14 25.01 6.22 16.86
N HIS A 15 25.32 5.91 18.12
CA HIS A 15 26.68 5.65 18.56
C HIS A 15 27.03 4.18 18.30
N LEU A 16 28.14 3.97 17.65
CA LEU A 16 28.75 2.66 17.47
C LEU A 16 29.92 2.56 18.46
N ASN A 17 29.90 1.53 19.28
CA ASN A 17 30.99 1.21 20.18
C ASN A 17 30.99 -0.30 20.45
N MET A 18 32.01 -0.96 20.00
CA MET A 18 32.23 -2.40 20.16
C MET A 18 33.73 -2.63 20.42
N ASP A 19 34.02 -3.43 21.43
CA ASP A 19 35.41 -3.79 21.80
C ASP A 19 35.69 -5.28 21.46
N TYR A 20 34.69 -6.11 21.34
CA TYR A 20 34.80 -7.54 21.01
C TYR A 20 33.60 -8.00 20.16
N PRO A 21 33.76 -8.82 19.10
CA PRO A 21 34.98 -9.49 18.62
C PRO A 21 35.92 -8.62 17.78
N PHE A 22 35.63 -7.35 17.58
CA PHE A 22 36.49 -6.37 16.87
C PHE A 22 36.27 -4.99 17.47
N ASN A 23 37.31 -4.15 17.37
CA ASN A 23 37.19 -2.77 17.79
C ASN A 23 36.53 -1.93 16.73
N LEU A 24 35.37 -1.32 17.04
CA LEU A 24 34.67 -0.42 16.15
C LEU A 24 34.10 0.73 16.96
N LYS A 25 34.44 1.94 16.56
CA LYS A 25 33.90 3.17 17.14
C LYS A 25 33.38 4.08 16.05
N GLY A 26 32.26 4.76 16.30
CA GLY A 26 31.72 5.66 15.29
C GLY A 26 30.44 6.34 15.70
N ILE A 27 30.01 7.23 14.83
CA ILE A 27 28.69 7.88 14.89
C ILE A 27 28.09 7.85 13.49
N LEU A 28 26.91 7.27 13.40
CA LEU A 28 26.05 7.35 12.22
C LEU A 28 24.87 8.25 12.52
N TYR A 29 24.35 8.94 11.53
CA TYR A 29 23.17 9.74 11.66
C TYR A 29 22.30 9.73 10.41
N PHE A 30 20.98 9.84 10.62
CA PHE A 30 20.04 10.07 9.53
C PHE A 30 20.04 11.57 9.20
N PRO A 31 20.41 11.95 7.96
CA PRO A 31 20.31 13.34 7.54
C PRO A 31 18.83 13.68 7.31
N ARG A 32 18.47 14.96 7.42
CA ARG A 32 17.22 15.46 6.88
C ARG A 32 17.36 15.53 5.37
N ILE A 33 16.55 14.76 4.63
CA ILE A 33 16.60 14.68 3.17
C ILE A 33 15.61 15.69 2.60
N ASN A 34 16.10 16.55 1.71
CA ASN A 34 15.25 17.36 0.86
C ASN A 34 15.27 16.74 -0.54
N THR A 35 14.23 15.96 -0.86
CA THR A 35 14.16 15.14 -2.09
C THR A 35 14.18 15.96 -3.37
N GLU A 36 13.95 17.28 -3.31
CA GLU A 36 13.98 18.13 -4.51
C GLU A 36 15.40 18.47 -4.99
N TYR A 37 16.39 18.49 -4.09
CA TYR A 37 17.73 19.00 -4.40
C TYR A 37 18.89 18.18 -3.86
N ASP A 38 18.66 17.25 -2.97
CA ASP A 38 19.74 16.48 -2.33
C ASP A 38 19.91 15.08 -2.99
N SER A 39 21.13 14.65 -3.18
CA SER A 39 21.41 13.25 -3.51
C SER A 39 21.02 12.39 -2.30
N ILE A 40 20.29 11.32 -2.56
CA ILE A 40 19.83 10.37 -1.54
C ILE A 40 21.01 9.63 -0.89
N GLU A 41 22.17 9.56 -1.58
CA GLU A 41 23.35 8.91 -1.05
C GLU A 41 23.97 9.72 0.09
N GLY A 42 24.03 9.09 1.27
CA GLY A 42 24.79 9.57 2.40
C GLY A 42 26.30 9.42 2.17
N THR A 43 27.09 9.88 3.12
CA THR A 43 28.54 9.69 3.11
C THR A 43 29.00 9.14 4.45
N ILE A 44 29.45 7.88 4.47
CA ILE A 44 30.03 7.27 5.65
C ILE A 44 31.54 7.15 5.42
N LYS A 45 32.32 7.89 6.23
CA LYS A 45 33.78 7.92 6.17
C LYS A 45 34.35 6.81 7.04
N LEU A 46 35.11 5.91 6.43
CA LEU A 46 35.79 4.83 7.13
C LEU A 46 37.24 5.20 7.45
N TYR A 47 37.61 4.96 8.70
CA TYR A 47 38.95 5.14 9.23
C TYR A 47 39.49 3.81 9.78
N ASN A 48 40.79 3.69 9.79
CA ASN A 48 41.51 2.64 10.53
C ASN A 48 42.60 3.29 11.36
N ASN A 49 42.55 3.13 12.67
CA ASN A 49 43.43 3.82 13.60
C ASN A 49 43.48 5.34 13.35
N GLN A 50 42.34 5.97 13.14
CA GLN A 50 42.18 7.41 12.88
C GLN A 50 42.77 7.87 11.53
N VAL A 51 43.20 6.95 10.67
CA VAL A 51 43.64 7.26 9.30
C VAL A 51 42.48 7.01 8.32
N PHE A 52 42.17 8.02 7.51
CA PHE A 52 41.11 7.91 6.51
C PHE A 52 41.44 6.84 5.46
N ILE A 53 40.51 5.95 5.18
CA ILE A 53 40.64 4.85 4.22
C ILE A 53 39.81 5.13 2.97
N ALA A 54 38.52 5.32 3.11
CA ALA A 54 37.61 5.54 1.99
C ALA A 54 36.24 6.03 2.46
N ASP A 55 35.41 6.47 1.49
CA ASP A 55 34.00 6.79 1.69
C ASP A 55 33.11 5.62 1.15
N ASN A 56 31.99 5.41 1.78
CA ASN A 56 30.90 4.55 1.32
C ASN A 56 31.33 3.16 0.85
N ILE A 57 32.06 2.42 1.69
CA ILE A 57 32.47 1.05 1.36
C ILE A 57 31.24 0.15 1.45
N LYS A 58 30.70 -0.24 0.28
CA LYS A 58 29.47 -1.06 0.14
C LYS A 58 29.58 -2.42 0.81
N GLU A 59 30.78 -2.94 0.93
CA GLU A 59 31.06 -4.20 1.59
C GLU A 59 30.85 -4.12 3.11
N VAL A 60 31.07 -2.96 3.71
CA VAL A 60 30.97 -2.72 5.17
C VAL A 60 29.59 -2.20 5.57
N ILE A 61 29.00 -1.37 4.70
CA ILE A 61 27.72 -0.72 4.97
C ILE A 61 26.63 -1.36 4.12
N PRO A 62 25.57 -1.92 4.71
CA PRO A 62 24.43 -2.44 3.95
C PRO A 62 23.85 -1.40 2.99
N GLU A 63 23.47 -1.83 1.79
CA GLU A 63 22.96 -0.94 0.73
C GLU A 63 21.82 -0.04 1.21
N TYR A 64 20.87 -0.60 1.95
CA TYR A 64 19.72 0.13 2.49
C TYR A 64 20.07 1.15 3.58
N LEU A 65 21.29 1.11 4.13
CA LEU A 65 21.81 2.08 5.08
C LEU A 65 22.74 3.14 4.44
N MET A 66 22.90 3.12 3.13
CA MET A 66 23.74 4.08 2.40
C MET A 66 23.20 5.52 2.42
N VAL A 67 21.97 5.72 2.86
CA VAL A 67 21.40 7.05 3.15
C VAL A 67 22.04 7.72 4.37
N LEU A 68 22.64 6.92 5.28
CA LEU A 68 23.26 7.43 6.50
C LEU A 68 24.52 8.23 6.20
N LYS A 69 24.76 9.21 7.01
CA LYS A 69 26.05 9.93 7.08
C LYS A 69 26.75 9.60 8.39
N GLY A 70 28.06 9.66 8.38
CA GLY A 70 28.79 9.39 9.60
C GLY A 70 30.25 9.10 9.44
N VAL A 71 30.84 8.67 10.55
CA VAL A 71 32.25 8.29 10.65
C VAL A 71 32.38 7.00 11.43
N ILE A 72 33.13 6.06 10.91
CA ILE A 72 33.43 4.77 11.55
C ILE A 72 34.95 4.62 11.59
N ASP A 73 35.50 4.25 12.74
CA ASP A 73 36.90 3.84 12.90
C ASP A 73 36.94 2.37 13.35
N CYS A 74 37.59 1.55 12.55
CA CYS A 74 37.75 0.12 12.79
C CYS A 74 39.23 -0.28 12.63
N PRO A 75 39.99 -0.29 13.74
CA PRO A 75 41.42 -0.67 13.73
C PRO A 75 41.69 -2.08 13.23
N ASP A 76 40.76 -3.00 13.46
CA ASP A 76 40.91 -4.42 13.10
C ASP A 76 40.51 -4.72 11.65
N LEU A 77 40.13 -3.71 10.87
CA LEU A 77 39.75 -3.89 9.47
C LEU A 77 40.99 -4.32 8.66
N PRO A 78 40.97 -5.47 7.95
CA PRO A 78 42.08 -5.92 7.16
C PRO A 78 42.32 -4.95 5.97
N LEU A 79 43.48 -4.31 5.96
CA LEU A 79 43.86 -3.29 4.95
C LEU A 79 44.37 -3.88 3.63
N ASN A 80 44.14 -5.14 3.34
CA ASN A 80 44.54 -5.74 2.09
C ASN A 80 43.71 -5.24 0.91
N VAL A 81 44.30 -4.44 0.26
CA VAL A 81 44.27 -3.43 -0.78
C VAL A 81 43.55 -3.78 -2.08
N SER A 82 42.96 -4.93 -2.28
CA SER A 82 42.09 -5.15 -3.42
C SER A 82 40.64 -5.22 -2.97
N ARG A 83 39.78 -4.33 -3.49
CA ARG A 83 38.36 -4.29 -3.25
C ARG A 83 37.68 -5.65 -3.42
N SER A 84 38.25 -6.55 -4.23
CA SER A 84 37.76 -7.91 -4.44
C SER A 84 38.02 -8.86 -3.26
N ALA A 85 38.95 -8.56 -2.38
CA ALA A 85 39.26 -9.39 -1.22
C ALA A 85 38.32 -9.09 -0.01
N LEU A 86 37.70 -7.88 0.04
CA LEU A 86 36.75 -7.51 1.08
C LEU A 86 35.38 -8.18 0.88
N GLN A 87 35.02 -8.55 -0.33
CA GLN A 87 33.70 -9.10 -0.67
C GLN A 87 33.39 -10.47 -0.03
N ASN A 88 34.39 -11.21 0.41
CA ASN A 88 34.24 -12.57 0.96
C ASN A 88 34.76 -12.73 2.39
N ASP A 89 35.04 -11.64 3.09
CA ASP A 89 35.56 -11.72 4.44
C ASP A 89 34.41 -11.77 5.47
N GLY A 90 34.29 -12.89 6.18
CA GLY A 90 33.32 -13.05 7.26
C GLY A 90 33.45 -12.01 8.36
N PHE A 91 34.58 -11.29 8.43
CA PHE A 91 34.78 -10.14 9.32
C PHE A 91 33.98 -8.91 8.88
N VAL A 92 33.98 -8.59 7.59
CA VAL A 92 33.23 -7.46 7.02
C VAL A 92 31.74 -7.66 7.19
N ASN A 93 31.25 -8.89 6.96
CA ASN A 93 29.85 -9.24 7.18
C ASN A 93 29.42 -9.05 8.63
N LYS A 94 30.30 -9.36 9.60
CA LYS A 94 30.02 -9.12 11.03
C LYS A 94 29.90 -7.63 11.39
N ILE A 95 30.69 -6.77 10.73
CA ILE A 95 30.56 -5.30 10.90
C ILE A 95 29.23 -4.84 10.36
N SER A 96 28.88 -5.27 9.14
CA SER A 96 27.62 -4.95 8.48
C SER A 96 26.40 -5.38 9.34
N GLU A 97 26.40 -6.63 9.82
CA GLU A 97 25.35 -7.14 10.72
C GLU A 97 25.25 -6.34 12.03
N TYR A 98 26.40 -5.95 12.61
CA TYR A 98 26.42 -5.13 13.82
C TYR A 98 25.81 -3.75 13.58
N ILE A 99 26.15 -3.10 12.46
CA ILE A 99 25.60 -1.79 12.09
C ILE A 99 24.07 -1.91 11.90
N SER A 100 23.62 -2.89 11.14
CA SER A 100 22.19 -3.19 10.92
C SER A 100 21.46 -3.36 12.25
N LYS A 101 22.03 -4.18 13.14
CA LYS A 101 21.47 -4.40 14.47
C LYS A 101 21.36 -3.11 15.27
N LYS A 102 22.41 -2.27 15.29
CA LYS A 102 22.42 -1.00 16.04
C LYS A 102 21.42 0.00 15.50
N VAL A 103 21.21 0.02 14.17
CA VAL A 103 20.17 0.84 13.54
C VAL A 103 18.78 0.36 13.98
N ALA A 104 18.50 -0.94 13.87
CA ALA A 104 17.23 -1.51 14.31
C ALA A 104 16.96 -1.29 15.81
N ASP A 105 17.97 -1.52 16.67
CA ASP A 105 17.86 -1.28 18.11
C ASP A 105 17.55 0.20 18.44
N LYS A 106 18.13 1.14 17.67
CA LYS A 106 17.85 2.58 17.82
C LYS A 106 16.43 2.92 17.42
N LEU A 107 15.99 2.45 16.26
CA LEU A 107 14.66 2.72 15.71
C LEU A 107 13.56 2.12 16.60
N SER A 108 13.68 0.85 16.98
CA SER A 108 12.76 0.18 17.89
C SER A 108 12.71 0.83 19.27
N GLY A 109 13.87 1.27 19.77
CA GLY A 109 13.97 2.03 21.02
C GLY A 109 13.27 3.39 20.94
N MET A 110 13.38 4.09 19.82
CA MET A 110 12.67 5.37 19.60
C MET A 110 11.16 5.15 19.53
N CYS A 111 10.70 4.13 18.82
CA CYS A 111 9.29 3.79 18.75
C CYS A 111 8.67 3.55 20.13
N LYS A 112 9.43 2.87 21.03
CA LYS A 112 8.98 2.57 22.40
C LYS A 112 9.02 3.75 23.38
N THR A 113 10.06 4.60 23.29
CA THR A 113 10.36 5.58 24.34
C THR A 113 10.18 7.03 23.93
N LYS A 114 10.13 7.30 22.62
CA LYS A 114 10.02 8.63 22.00
C LYS A 114 9.13 8.57 20.78
N ARG A 115 7.91 8.08 20.96
CA ARG A 115 6.97 7.80 19.90
C ARG A 115 6.70 9.03 19.02
N GLU A 116 6.48 10.20 19.61
CA GLU A 116 6.23 11.45 18.88
C GLU A 116 7.40 11.85 17.97
N ASP A 117 8.65 11.72 18.45
CA ASP A 117 9.83 11.99 17.63
C ASP A 117 9.94 10.95 16.47
N TYR A 118 9.63 9.69 16.75
CA TYR A 118 9.67 8.62 15.78
C TYR A 118 8.65 8.81 14.65
N GLU A 119 7.42 9.17 15.00
CA GLU A 119 6.35 9.51 14.05
C GLU A 119 6.72 10.72 13.17
N LYS A 120 7.30 11.75 13.80
CA LYS A 120 7.75 12.96 13.09
C LYS A 120 8.81 12.70 12.02
N TYR A 121 9.64 11.67 12.23
CA TYR A 121 10.71 11.31 11.31
C TYR A 121 10.30 10.20 10.33
N TRP A 122 9.15 9.57 10.56
CA TRP A 122 8.77 8.35 9.87
C TRP A 122 8.67 8.52 8.35
N ASP A 123 8.05 9.59 7.87
CA ASP A 123 7.90 9.83 6.42
C ASP A 123 9.27 9.97 5.72
N ASP A 124 10.27 10.54 6.41
CA ASP A 124 11.63 10.68 5.87
C ASP A 124 12.41 9.34 5.85
N ILE A 125 12.17 8.45 6.83
CA ILE A 125 12.97 7.23 7.03
C ILE A 125 12.30 5.97 6.51
N SER A 126 10.96 5.94 6.39
CA SER A 126 10.19 4.74 6.08
C SER A 126 10.59 4.04 4.78
N PRO A 127 10.89 4.72 3.65
CA PRO A 127 11.28 4.03 2.42
C PRO A 127 12.57 3.22 2.60
N PHE A 128 13.54 3.74 3.37
CA PHE A 128 14.81 3.06 3.62
C PHE A 128 14.64 1.88 4.57
N ILE A 129 13.77 2.01 5.57
CA ILE A 129 13.46 0.92 6.51
C ILE A 129 12.72 -0.20 5.79
N LYS A 130 11.72 0.11 4.98
CA LYS A 130 11.00 -0.86 4.15
C LYS A 130 11.94 -1.55 3.17
N PHE A 131 12.83 -0.79 2.51
CA PHE A 131 13.85 -1.36 1.64
C PHE A 131 14.82 -2.28 2.39
N GLY A 132 15.23 -1.89 3.61
CA GLY A 132 16.03 -2.74 4.49
C GLY A 132 15.32 -4.06 4.85
N CYS A 133 14.03 -4.01 5.14
CA CYS A 133 13.23 -5.20 5.41
C CYS A 133 13.14 -6.13 4.19
N LEU A 134 13.09 -5.58 2.97
CA LEU A 134 13.10 -6.36 1.74
C LEU A 134 14.45 -7.04 1.46
N LYS A 135 15.55 -6.44 1.91
CA LYS A 135 16.92 -6.91 1.62
C LYS A 135 17.54 -7.76 2.72
N ASP A 136 17.15 -7.55 3.98
CA ASP A 136 17.74 -8.19 5.16
C ASP A 136 16.65 -8.73 6.08
N GLU A 137 16.50 -10.03 6.07
CA GLU A 137 15.49 -10.74 6.85
C GLU A 137 15.67 -10.53 8.36
N LYS A 138 16.91 -10.56 8.86
CA LYS A 138 17.21 -10.32 10.27
C LYS A 138 16.88 -8.89 10.71
N PHE A 139 17.05 -7.92 9.79
CA PHE A 139 16.63 -6.55 10.02
C PHE A 139 15.11 -6.44 10.05
N CYS A 140 14.42 -7.09 9.11
CA CYS A 140 12.97 -7.16 9.07
C CYS A 140 12.38 -7.75 10.35
N ASP A 141 12.90 -8.88 10.83
CA ASP A 141 12.45 -9.51 12.09
C ASP A 141 12.51 -8.57 13.30
N LYS A 142 13.50 -7.69 13.33
CA LYS A 142 13.66 -6.70 14.39
C LYS A 142 12.77 -5.49 14.24
N MET A 143 12.41 -5.14 13.01
CA MET A 143 11.65 -3.93 12.70
C MET A 143 10.15 -4.18 12.56
N ASN A 144 9.72 -5.41 12.32
CA ASN A 144 8.34 -5.77 11.96
C ASN A 144 7.29 -5.12 12.88
N ASP A 145 7.48 -5.19 14.19
CA ASP A 145 6.54 -4.64 15.19
C ASP A 145 6.66 -3.12 15.36
N TYR A 146 7.62 -2.48 14.69
CA TYR A 146 7.92 -1.05 14.83
C TYR A 146 7.77 -0.26 13.53
N ILE A 147 7.31 -0.92 12.48
CA ILE A 147 6.90 -0.28 11.22
C ILE A 147 5.62 0.49 11.49
N LEU A 148 5.60 1.77 11.12
CA LEU A 148 4.42 2.59 11.23
C LEU A 148 3.65 2.63 9.92
N PHE A 149 2.33 2.58 10.05
CA PHE A 149 1.37 2.80 8.98
C PHE A 149 0.52 4.01 9.33
N LYS A 150 0.33 4.91 8.41
CA LYS A 150 -0.54 6.06 8.57
C LYS A 150 -1.96 5.64 8.23
N ASN A 151 -2.91 5.89 9.11
CA ASN A 151 -4.31 5.54 8.88
C ASN A 151 -5.10 6.65 8.17
N LEU A 152 -6.40 6.44 7.94
CA LEU A 152 -7.28 7.42 7.29
C LEU A 152 -7.45 8.74 8.07
N ASP A 153 -7.17 8.74 9.37
CA ASP A 153 -7.18 9.92 10.25
C ASP A 153 -5.81 10.58 10.39
N ASP A 154 -4.84 10.22 9.54
CA ASP A 154 -3.47 10.68 9.57
C ASP A 154 -2.71 10.34 10.87
N LYS A 155 -3.15 9.31 11.61
CA LYS A 155 -2.46 8.79 12.80
C LYS A 155 -1.54 7.64 12.42
N TYR A 156 -0.39 7.57 13.09
CA TYR A 156 0.56 6.48 12.91
C TYR A 156 0.26 5.33 13.86
N LEU A 157 0.13 4.14 13.32
CA LEU A 157 -0.11 2.89 14.04
C LEU A 157 0.93 1.85 13.62
N THR A 158 1.36 1.00 14.55
CA THR A 158 2.12 -0.20 14.22
C THR A 158 1.17 -1.32 13.79
N LEU A 159 1.69 -2.32 13.07
CA LEU A 159 0.88 -3.47 12.67
C LEU A 159 0.20 -4.19 13.86
N PRO A 160 0.89 -4.44 14.99
CA PRO A 160 0.23 -4.97 16.18
C PRO A 160 -0.88 -4.09 16.75
N GLU A 161 -0.77 -2.74 16.64
CA GLU A 161 -1.84 -1.82 17.07
C GLU A 161 -3.05 -1.88 16.15
N ILE A 162 -2.84 -2.03 14.83
CA ILE A 162 -3.90 -2.19 13.84
C ILE A 162 -4.68 -3.49 14.09
N LEU A 163 -3.99 -4.62 14.19
CA LEU A 163 -4.59 -5.94 14.39
C LEU A 163 -5.36 -6.06 15.71
N LYS A 164 -4.94 -5.34 16.76
CA LYS A 164 -5.68 -5.30 18.05
C LYS A 164 -6.95 -4.47 17.97
N LYS A 165 -6.99 -3.41 17.16
CA LYS A 165 -8.21 -2.62 16.97
C LYS A 165 -9.31 -3.43 16.30
N GLU A 166 -8.96 -4.29 15.38
CA GLU A 166 -9.91 -5.18 14.70
C GLU A 166 -10.52 -6.20 15.67
N GLU A 167 -9.75 -6.78 16.59
CA GLU A 167 -10.27 -7.69 17.62
C GLU A 167 -11.37 -7.05 18.50
N VAL A 168 -11.21 -5.78 18.85
CA VAL A 168 -12.20 -5.05 19.66
C VAL A 168 -13.46 -4.72 18.87
N SER A 169 -13.36 -4.57 17.55
CA SER A 169 -14.52 -4.30 16.69
C SER A 169 -15.31 -5.57 16.33
N GLU A 170 -14.67 -6.73 16.25
CA GLU A 170 -15.31 -8.03 16.05
C GLU A 170 -16.07 -8.48 17.30
N ASP A 171 -15.46 -8.38 18.49
CA ASP A 171 -16.14 -8.69 19.78
C ASP A 171 -17.37 -7.81 20.05
N ALA A 172 -17.45 -6.61 19.47
CA ALA A 172 -18.60 -5.73 19.59
C ALA A 172 -19.76 -6.10 18.65
N SER A 173 -19.50 -6.92 17.61
CA SER A 173 -20.51 -7.36 16.62
C SER A 173 -21.04 -8.77 16.88
N GLU A 174 -20.41 -9.57 17.76
CA GLU A 174 -20.84 -10.95 18.07
C GLU A 174 -21.99 -11.08 19.09
N ASP A 175 -22.49 -9.99 19.65
CA ASP A 175 -23.57 -10.04 20.66
C ASP A 175 -25.00 -10.12 20.08
N VAL A 176 -25.17 -10.36 18.77
CA VAL A 176 -26.48 -10.62 18.14
C VAL A 176 -26.35 -11.75 17.10
N SER A 177 -26.30 -12.98 17.51
CA SER A 177 -26.92 -14.14 16.84
C SER A 177 -26.26 -15.47 17.24
N ASN A 178 -26.77 -16.06 18.31
CA ASN A 178 -26.65 -17.49 18.53
C ASN A 178 -28.05 -18.06 18.47
N ASP A 179 -28.50 -18.51 17.32
CA ASP A 179 -29.37 -19.69 17.20
C ASP A 179 -29.56 -20.05 15.72
N ALA A 180 -29.01 -21.16 15.31
CA ALA A 180 -29.60 -22.19 14.45
C ALA A 180 -28.52 -23.07 13.80
N ALA A 181 -28.47 -24.26 14.28
CA ALA A 181 -27.66 -25.35 13.77
C ALA A 181 -28.22 -25.94 12.48
N ASP A 182 -27.26 -26.43 11.68
CA ASP A 182 -27.33 -27.65 10.85
C ASP A 182 -28.09 -27.58 9.51
N THR A 183 -27.36 -27.60 8.42
CA THR A 183 -27.28 -28.73 7.45
C THR A 183 -26.61 -28.35 6.13
N SER A 184 -25.75 -29.28 5.70
CA SER A 184 -25.27 -29.62 4.35
C SER A 184 -24.20 -28.76 3.71
N ALA A 185 -23.00 -29.34 3.81
CA ALA A 185 -21.83 -29.08 2.99
C ALA A 185 -22.05 -29.42 1.51
N GLU A 186 -21.48 -28.59 0.64
CA GLU A 186 -20.59 -28.94 -0.48
C GLU A 186 -20.50 -27.74 -1.41
N ASN A 187 -19.47 -26.99 -1.21
CA ASN A 187 -18.70 -26.06 -2.06
C ASN A 187 -18.18 -24.89 -1.22
N ALA A 188 -17.42 -25.21 -0.18
CA ALA A 188 -16.66 -24.19 0.54
C ALA A 188 -15.39 -23.91 -0.29
N SER A 189 -15.35 -22.80 -0.99
CA SER A 189 -14.09 -22.08 -1.15
C SER A 189 -13.53 -21.89 0.26
N GLU A 190 -12.28 -22.30 0.49
CA GLU A 190 -11.58 -22.11 1.76
C GLU A 190 -11.78 -20.65 2.20
N THR A 191 -12.60 -20.43 3.22
CA THR A 191 -12.79 -19.09 3.79
C THR A 191 -11.45 -18.68 4.39
N ASP A 192 -10.82 -17.69 3.76
CA ASP A 192 -9.56 -17.13 4.23
C ASP A 192 -9.78 -16.48 5.61
N THR A 193 -9.37 -17.17 6.66
CA THR A 193 -9.55 -16.75 8.06
C THR A 193 -8.55 -15.70 8.52
N ARG A 194 -7.68 -15.22 7.62
CA ARG A 194 -6.69 -14.18 7.93
C ARG A 194 -7.38 -12.83 8.17
N LYS A 195 -6.90 -12.07 9.15
CA LYS A 195 -7.33 -10.68 9.36
C LYS A 195 -6.99 -9.81 8.15
N VAL A 196 -7.89 -8.94 7.76
CA VAL A 196 -7.73 -8.10 6.57
C VAL A 196 -7.31 -6.70 6.97
N VAL A 197 -6.13 -6.27 6.58
CA VAL A 197 -5.67 -4.88 6.72
C VAL A 197 -5.94 -4.14 5.41
N TYR A 198 -6.91 -3.24 5.43
CA TYR A 198 -7.25 -2.45 4.24
C TYR A 198 -6.22 -1.36 3.98
N TYR A 199 -5.95 -1.07 2.69
CA TYR A 199 -5.01 -0.01 2.33
C TYR A 199 -5.45 0.86 1.16
N VAL A 200 -4.91 2.08 1.14
CA VAL A 200 -5.12 3.13 0.15
C VAL A 200 -3.79 3.45 -0.51
N THR A 201 -3.76 3.54 -1.84
CA THR A 201 -2.57 3.95 -2.61
C THR A 201 -2.66 5.37 -3.14
N ASP A 202 -3.87 5.89 -3.37
CA ASP A 202 -4.12 7.26 -3.84
C ASP A 202 -5.36 7.82 -3.16
N LYS A 203 -5.16 8.76 -2.24
CA LYS A 203 -6.27 9.39 -1.47
C LYS A 203 -7.27 10.14 -2.34
N VAL A 204 -6.83 10.71 -3.46
CA VAL A 204 -7.70 11.49 -4.34
C VAL A 204 -8.57 10.57 -5.18
N GLN A 205 -7.94 9.61 -5.83
CA GLN A 205 -8.61 8.66 -6.71
C GLN A 205 -9.53 7.73 -5.94
N GLN A 206 -9.13 7.27 -4.74
CA GLN A 206 -9.91 6.38 -3.90
C GLN A 206 -10.81 7.13 -2.87
N SER A 207 -11.04 8.42 -3.07
CA SER A 207 -11.79 9.27 -2.12
C SER A 207 -13.20 8.77 -1.83
N GLN A 208 -13.89 8.18 -2.81
CA GLN A 208 -15.22 7.60 -2.64
C GLN A 208 -15.18 6.41 -1.68
N TYR A 209 -14.22 5.49 -1.85
CA TYR A 209 -14.05 4.33 -0.97
C TYR A 209 -13.62 4.75 0.44
N ILE A 210 -12.72 5.73 0.56
CA ILE A 210 -12.32 6.30 1.85
C ILE A 210 -13.54 6.85 2.61
N ARG A 211 -14.45 7.55 1.92
CA ARG A 211 -15.68 8.06 2.54
C ARG A 211 -16.56 6.92 3.04
N MET A 212 -16.79 5.89 2.22
CA MET A 212 -17.58 4.72 2.61
C MET A 212 -17.01 4.03 3.85
N PHE A 213 -15.68 3.82 3.89
CA PHE A 213 -15.01 3.23 5.05
C PHE A 213 -15.22 4.07 6.31
N LYS A 214 -15.01 5.38 6.23
CA LYS A 214 -15.22 6.29 7.37
C LYS A 214 -16.66 6.32 7.88
N GLU A 215 -17.64 6.31 6.99
CA GLU A 215 -19.07 6.30 7.35
C GLU A 215 -19.46 5.00 8.07
N GLN A 216 -18.79 3.89 7.78
CA GLN A 216 -18.99 2.61 8.47
C GLN A 216 -18.05 2.41 9.67
N GLY A 217 -17.25 3.42 10.05
CA GLY A 217 -16.30 3.31 11.15
C GLY A 217 -15.11 2.39 10.87
N MET A 218 -14.91 2.01 9.62
CA MET A 218 -13.76 1.19 9.18
C MET A 218 -12.53 2.06 8.97
N ASP A 219 -11.35 1.46 9.14
CA ASP A 219 -10.06 2.13 8.95
C ASP A 219 -9.27 1.47 7.81
N ALA A 220 -8.31 2.19 7.25
CA ALA A 220 -7.36 1.68 6.27
C ALA A 220 -6.01 2.39 6.43
N VAL A 221 -4.94 1.74 5.96
CA VAL A 221 -3.60 2.31 5.99
C VAL A 221 -3.23 2.93 4.65
N ILE A 222 -2.45 4.01 4.67
CA ILE A 222 -2.01 4.73 3.49
C ILE A 222 -0.66 4.17 3.06
N LEU A 223 -0.59 3.68 1.83
CA LEU A 223 0.58 3.07 1.20
C LEU A 223 0.82 3.77 -0.15
N ASP A 224 1.39 4.97 -0.11
CA ASP A 224 1.54 5.85 -1.27
C ASP A 224 2.94 5.80 -1.92
N HIS A 225 3.84 4.99 -1.38
CA HIS A 225 5.18 4.79 -1.95
C HIS A 225 5.25 3.54 -2.83
N ASN A 226 5.99 3.62 -3.93
CA ASN A 226 6.18 2.49 -4.86
C ASN A 226 6.75 1.22 -4.21
N ILE A 227 7.48 1.34 -3.10
CA ILE A 227 8.04 0.19 -2.37
C ILE A 227 6.97 -0.57 -1.57
N ASP A 228 5.84 0.05 -1.28
CA ASP A 228 4.84 -0.46 -0.35
C ASP A 228 4.22 -1.77 -0.81
N THR A 229 3.91 -1.91 -2.10
CA THR A 229 3.34 -3.14 -2.67
C THR A 229 4.26 -4.35 -2.45
N SER A 230 5.56 -4.19 -2.75
CA SER A 230 6.55 -5.25 -2.51
C SER A 230 6.72 -5.55 -1.02
N PHE A 231 6.66 -4.50 -0.20
CA PHE A 231 6.83 -4.62 1.25
C PHE A 231 5.67 -5.38 1.90
N ILE A 232 4.41 -5.02 1.60
CA ILE A 232 3.24 -5.72 2.16
C ILE A 232 3.16 -7.17 1.67
N SER A 233 3.51 -7.44 0.40
CA SER A 233 3.57 -8.82 -0.11
C SER A 233 4.59 -9.67 0.64
N GLN A 234 5.74 -9.10 1.02
CA GLN A 234 6.72 -9.80 1.86
C GLN A 234 6.20 -10.02 3.28
N LEU A 235 5.49 -9.05 3.86
CA LEU A 235 4.91 -9.21 5.20
C LEU A 235 3.88 -10.34 5.22
N GLU A 236 3.02 -10.44 4.22
CA GLU A 236 2.04 -11.52 4.07
C GLU A 236 2.71 -12.89 3.88
N ALA A 237 3.74 -12.97 3.03
CA ALA A 237 4.49 -14.21 2.81
C ALA A 237 5.19 -14.73 4.07
N ARG A 238 5.48 -13.86 5.03
CA ARG A 238 6.15 -14.20 6.31
C ARG A 238 5.19 -14.46 7.46
N ASN A 239 3.92 -14.08 7.31
CA ASN A 239 2.93 -14.24 8.38
C ASN A 239 1.55 -14.58 7.80
N GLU A 240 1.05 -15.73 8.20
CA GLU A 240 -0.25 -16.26 7.76
C GLU A 240 -1.46 -15.72 8.54
N GLN A 241 -1.25 -14.82 9.51
CA GLN A 241 -2.33 -14.34 10.37
C GLN A 241 -3.12 -13.19 9.76
N TYR A 242 -2.54 -12.47 8.78
CA TYR A 242 -3.18 -11.32 8.15
C TYR A 242 -2.87 -11.24 6.66
N ARG A 243 -3.70 -10.49 5.96
CA ARG A 243 -3.48 -10.12 4.56
C ARG A 243 -3.81 -8.64 4.36
N PHE A 244 -3.22 -8.05 3.34
CA PHE A 244 -3.55 -6.70 2.92
C PHE A 244 -4.54 -6.75 1.76
N ALA A 245 -5.57 -5.90 1.81
CA ALA A 245 -6.53 -5.74 0.72
C ALA A 245 -6.71 -4.26 0.41
N ARG A 246 -6.64 -3.92 -0.87
CA ARG A 246 -6.89 -2.55 -1.31
C ARG A 246 -8.36 -2.21 -1.16
N ILE A 247 -8.70 -1.01 -0.67
CA ILE A 247 -10.09 -0.63 -0.37
C ILE A 247 -11.04 -0.68 -1.57
N ASP A 248 -10.52 -0.71 -2.79
CA ASP A 248 -11.26 -0.78 -4.04
C ASP A 248 -11.07 -2.12 -4.78
N ALA A 249 -10.50 -3.14 -4.12
CA ALA A 249 -10.32 -4.47 -4.71
C ALA A 249 -11.64 -5.26 -4.76
N ASP A 250 -12.44 -5.17 -3.73
CA ASP A 250 -13.78 -5.76 -3.67
C ASP A 250 -14.69 -4.96 -2.73
N VAL A 251 -15.99 -5.15 -2.87
CA VAL A 251 -16.94 -4.56 -1.93
C VAL A 251 -17.03 -5.45 -0.70
N THR A 252 -16.55 -4.93 0.43
CA THR A 252 -16.58 -5.68 1.70
C THR A 252 -18.00 -5.88 2.19
N ASP A 253 -18.26 -6.98 2.90
CA ASP A 253 -19.59 -7.30 3.43
C ASP A 253 -20.11 -6.22 4.37
N SER A 254 -19.21 -5.53 5.08
CA SER A 254 -19.57 -4.40 5.96
C SER A 254 -20.22 -3.22 5.23
N LEU A 255 -19.95 -3.06 3.92
CA LEU A 255 -20.50 -2.00 3.08
C LEU A 255 -21.82 -2.38 2.41
N LYS A 256 -22.22 -3.64 2.49
CA LYS A 256 -23.43 -4.20 1.89
C LYS A 256 -24.53 -4.35 2.91
N GLU A 257 -25.76 -4.40 2.44
CA GLU A 257 -26.88 -4.97 3.19
C GLU A 257 -26.85 -6.50 3.03
N ASP A 258 -27.29 -7.18 4.07
CA ASP A 258 -27.39 -8.65 4.06
C ASP A 258 -28.60 -9.09 3.22
N VAL A 259 -28.35 -9.40 1.95
CA VAL A 259 -29.37 -9.80 0.98
C VAL A 259 -28.92 -11.06 0.25
N SER A 260 -29.81 -12.02 0.07
CA SER A 260 -29.48 -13.26 -0.61
C SER A 260 -29.20 -13.02 -2.10
N GLU A 261 -28.23 -13.74 -2.68
CA GLU A 261 -27.93 -13.70 -4.11
C GLU A 261 -29.17 -14.05 -4.98
N GLU A 262 -30.08 -14.88 -4.46
CA GLU A 262 -31.31 -15.25 -5.14
C GLU A 262 -32.25 -14.08 -5.33
N GLU A 263 -32.32 -13.14 -4.35
CA GLU A 263 -33.14 -11.93 -4.45
C GLU A 263 -32.62 -10.94 -5.51
N LEU A 264 -31.33 -10.90 -5.73
CA LEU A 264 -30.69 -10.00 -6.70
C LEU A 264 -30.50 -10.62 -8.09
N LYS A 265 -30.76 -11.91 -8.24
CA LYS A 265 -30.47 -12.64 -9.48
C LYS A 265 -31.19 -12.06 -10.70
N GLU A 266 -32.50 -11.82 -10.63
CA GLU A 266 -33.27 -11.24 -11.72
C GLU A 266 -32.79 -9.82 -12.07
N THR A 267 -32.47 -9.03 -11.07
CA THR A 267 -31.93 -7.67 -11.23
C THR A 267 -30.53 -7.72 -11.86
N THR A 268 -29.69 -8.64 -11.40
CA THR A 268 -28.33 -8.85 -11.95
C THR A 268 -28.39 -9.27 -13.42
N ASP A 269 -29.18 -10.27 -13.76
CA ASP A 269 -29.31 -10.77 -15.14
C ASP A 269 -29.81 -9.66 -16.08
N THR A 270 -30.83 -8.91 -15.66
CA THR A 270 -31.41 -7.81 -16.44
C THR A 270 -30.42 -6.67 -16.63
N LEU A 271 -29.81 -6.17 -15.57
CA LEU A 271 -28.85 -5.06 -15.63
C LEU A 271 -27.59 -5.45 -16.40
N THR A 272 -27.14 -6.70 -16.29
CA THR A 272 -26.00 -7.21 -17.05
C THR A 272 -26.26 -7.12 -18.56
N GLU A 273 -27.44 -7.57 -19.02
CA GLU A 273 -27.82 -7.50 -20.42
C GLU A 273 -27.92 -6.04 -20.90
N VAL A 274 -28.58 -5.18 -20.12
CA VAL A 274 -28.76 -3.76 -20.46
C VAL A 274 -27.42 -3.03 -20.56
N PHE A 275 -26.51 -3.23 -19.60
CA PHE A 275 -25.21 -2.58 -19.63
C PHE A 275 -24.30 -3.12 -20.74
N LYS A 276 -24.24 -4.43 -20.95
CA LYS A 276 -23.47 -5.03 -22.05
C LYS A 276 -23.93 -4.48 -23.43
N ASN A 277 -25.23 -4.43 -23.66
CA ASN A 277 -25.80 -3.89 -24.90
C ASN A 277 -25.49 -2.37 -25.05
N ALA A 278 -25.66 -1.57 -23.99
CA ALA A 278 -25.43 -0.14 -24.03
C ALA A 278 -23.96 0.25 -24.25
N LEU A 279 -23.03 -0.54 -23.67
CA LEU A 279 -21.59 -0.31 -23.76
C LEU A 279 -20.93 -1.00 -24.96
N GLY A 280 -21.58 -1.99 -25.56
CA GLY A 280 -20.97 -2.83 -26.60
C GLY A 280 -19.80 -3.68 -26.08
N LYS A 281 -19.84 -4.08 -24.79
CA LYS A 281 -18.80 -4.86 -24.12
C LYS A 281 -19.35 -6.23 -23.69
N ASP A 282 -19.22 -7.25 -24.52
CA ASP A 282 -19.76 -8.59 -24.26
C ASP A 282 -19.08 -9.29 -23.06
N ASN A 283 -17.80 -8.96 -22.80
CA ASN A 283 -17.00 -9.55 -21.74
C ASN A 283 -17.03 -8.75 -20.43
N LEU A 284 -17.94 -7.77 -20.30
CA LEU A 284 -18.06 -7.00 -19.06
C LEU A 284 -18.66 -7.87 -17.95
N ASP A 285 -17.96 -8.02 -16.84
CA ASP A 285 -18.52 -8.61 -15.64
C ASP A 285 -19.34 -7.54 -14.89
N VAL A 286 -20.60 -7.86 -14.61
CA VAL A 286 -21.53 -6.97 -13.87
C VAL A 286 -22.00 -7.69 -12.62
N LYS A 287 -21.87 -7.04 -11.47
CA LYS A 287 -22.36 -7.50 -10.18
C LYS A 287 -23.36 -6.49 -9.63
N VAL A 288 -24.45 -6.96 -9.10
CA VAL A 288 -25.43 -6.07 -8.43
C VAL A 288 -25.39 -6.35 -6.93
N GLU A 289 -25.20 -5.29 -6.16
CA GLU A 289 -25.13 -5.35 -4.70
C GLU A 289 -26.05 -4.28 -4.11
N LYS A 290 -26.56 -4.51 -2.92
CA LYS A 290 -27.24 -3.45 -2.14
C LYS A 290 -26.23 -2.80 -1.22
N LEU A 291 -25.77 -1.60 -1.55
CA LEU A 291 -24.86 -0.84 -0.70
C LEU A 291 -25.64 -0.02 0.30
N LYS A 292 -25.09 0.14 1.51
CA LYS A 292 -25.66 0.98 2.57
C LYS A 292 -25.71 2.46 2.22
N ASP A 293 -24.76 2.95 1.38
CA ASP A 293 -24.80 4.32 0.83
C ASP A 293 -25.56 4.34 -0.50
N GLU A 294 -26.79 4.82 -0.45
CA GLU A 294 -27.69 4.95 -1.63
C GLU A 294 -27.17 5.97 -2.67
N ASN A 295 -26.26 6.89 -2.30
CA ASN A 295 -25.73 7.91 -3.20
C ASN A 295 -24.72 7.33 -4.20
N ILE A 296 -24.16 6.16 -3.93
CA ILE A 296 -23.25 5.48 -4.83
C ILE A 296 -24.08 4.69 -5.83
N SER A 297 -23.95 5.02 -7.12
CA SER A 297 -24.66 4.32 -8.19
C SER A 297 -23.90 3.12 -8.72
N SER A 298 -22.59 3.27 -8.94
CA SER A 298 -21.73 2.29 -9.56
C SER A 298 -20.29 2.45 -9.12
N MET A 299 -19.52 1.37 -9.20
CA MET A 299 -18.08 1.35 -8.96
C MET A 299 -17.41 0.26 -9.80
N ILE A 300 -16.12 0.39 -10.05
CA ILE A 300 -15.29 -0.65 -10.67
C ILE A 300 -14.47 -1.32 -9.60
N THR A 301 -14.55 -2.63 -9.51
CA THR A 301 -13.65 -3.44 -8.69
C THR A 301 -12.73 -4.29 -9.57
N LEU A 302 -11.56 -4.57 -9.06
CA LEU A 302 -10.55 -5.43 -9.66
C LEU A 302 -10.00 -6.32 -8.57
N SER A 303 -9.74 -7.59 -8.86
CA SER A 303 -9.15 -8.47 -7.85
C SER A 303 -7.82 -7.91 -7.32
N GLU A 304 -7.51 -8.23 -6.07
CA GLU A 304 -6.28 -7.76 -5.42
C GLU A 304 -5.02 -8.12 -6.24
N ASP A 305 -4.96 -9.33 -6.79
CA ASP A 305 -3.85 -9.78 -7.63
C ASP A 305 -3.71 -8.94 -8.90
N THR A 306 -4.83 -8.61 -9.53
CA THR A 306 -4.85 -7.74 -10.72
C THR A 306 -4.35 -6.34 -10.36
N ARG A 307 -4.77 -5.80 -9.21
CA ARG A 307 -4.32 -4.49 -8.71
C ARG A 307 -2.82 -4.45 -8.45
N ARG A 308 -2.31 -5.44 -7.73
CA ARG A 308 -0.86 -5.56 -7.46
C ARG A 308 -0.05 -5.70 -8.73
N MET A 309 -0.55 -6.45 -9.70
CA MET A 309 0.09 -6.59 -11.01
C MET A 309 0.12 -5.25 -11.75
N GLN A 310 -0.97 -4.48 -11.75
CA GLN A 310 -1.03 -3.15 -12.37
C GLN A 310 -0.05 -2.17 -11.70
N ASP A 311 0.02 -2.15 -10.37
CA ASP A 311 0.93 -1.28 -9.63
C ASP A 311 2.40 -1.63 -9.90
N MET A 312 2.72 -2.92 -9.98
CA MET A 312 4.05 -3.41 -10.35
C MET A 312 4.41 -3.01 -11.78
N MET A 313 3.46 -3.10 -12.72
CA MET A 313 3.68 -2.68 -14.11
C MET A 313 3.86 -1.17 -14.27
N LYS A 314 3.11 -0.35 -13.53
CA LYS A 314 3.34 1.11 -13.48
C LYS A 314 4.78 1.40 -13.08
N MET A 315 5.32 0.67 -12.11
CA MET A 315 6.70 0.82 -11.67
C MET A 315 7.71 0.44 -12.79
N TYR A 316 7.47 -0.65 -13.53
CA TYR A 316 8.33 -1.06 -14.65
C TYR A 316 8.24 -0.09 -15.85
N SER A 317 7.07 0.45 -16.14
CA SER A 317 6.89 1.43 -17.23
C SER A 317 7.64 2.74 -16.97
N MET A 318 7.72 3.17 -15.72
CA MET A 318 8.55 4.32 -15.30
C MET A 318 10.06 4.08 -15.50
N HIS A 319 10.50 2.83 -15.59
CA HIS A 319 11.89 2.46 -15.86
C HIS A 319 12.18 2.19 -17.36
N GLY A 320 11.28 2.59 -18.26
CA GLY A 320 11.49 2.55 -19.71
C GLY A 320 11.23 1.20 -20.39
N MET A 321 10.67 0.22 -19.68
CA MET A 321 10.15 -1.01 -20.27
C MET A 321 8.66 -0.80 -20.60
N GLY A 322 8.36 -0.24 -21.75
CA GLY A 322 7.00 0.00 -22.22
C GLY A 322 6.25 -1.30 -22.52
N MET A 323 5.63 -1.90 -21.50
CA MET A 323 4.59 -2.91 -21.68
C MET A 323 3.24 -2.21 -21.52
N ASP A 324 2.32 -2.45 -22.46
CA ASP A 324 0.97 -1.94 -22.40
C ASP A 324 0.21 -2.68 -21.27
N PRO A 325 -0.28 -1.99 -20.23
CA PRO A 325 -1.04 -2.61 -19.14
C PRO A 325 -2.30 -3.36 -19.63
N SER A 326 -2.87 -2.95 -20.77
CA SER A 326 -4.07 -3.58 -21.36
C SER A 326 -3.84 -5.00 -21.89
N MET A 327 -2.58 -5.42 -22.10
CA MET A 327 -2.25 -6.77 -22.56
C MET A 327 -2.46 -7.87 -21.51
N PHE A 328 -2.62 -7.49 -20.25
CA PHE A 328 -2.78 -8.43 -19.13
C PHE A 328 -4.13 -8.19 -18.43
N GLY A 329 -5.20 -8.19 -19.22
CA GLY A 329 -6.54 -7.90 -18.79
C GLY A 329 -7.00 -8.76 -17.60
N GLY A 330 -6.95 -8.18 -16.41
CA GLY A 330 -7.82 -8.62 -15.33
C GLY A 330 -9.22 -8.18 -15.67
N SER A 331 -10.22 -9.04 -15.47
CA SER A 331 -11.62 -8.67 -15.70
C SER A 331 -12.02 -7.58 -14.71
N GLU A 332 -12.33 -6.41 -15.24
CA GLU A 332 -12.97 -5.35 -14.47
C GLU A 332 -14.40 -5.79 -14.16
N THR A 333 -14.80 -5.71 -12.90
CA THR A 333 -16.18 -5.97 -12.51
C THR A 333 -16.89 -4.64 -12.24
N LEU A 334 -17.95 -4.37 -12.98
CA LEU A 334 -18.82 -3.24 -12.72
C LEU A 334 -19.82 -3.62 -11.62
N VAL A 335 -19.69 -3.03 -10.45
CA VAL A 335 -20.63 -3.18 -9.34
C VAL A 335 -21.69 -2.09 -9.45
N LEU A 336 -22.95 -2.48 -9.49
CA LEU A 336 -24.12 -1.60 -9.51
C LEU A 336 -24.85 -1.67 -8.17
N ASN A 337 -25.23 -0.53 -7.62
CA ASN A 337 -25.94 -0.45 -6.36
C ASN A 337 -27.45 -0.49 -6.56
N ALA A 338 -28.09 -1.60 -6.19
CA ALA A 338 -29.54 -1.76 -6.31
C ALA A 338 -30.35 -0.77 -5.45
N ASN A 339 -29.75 -0.16 -4.39
CA ASN A 339 -30.40 0.87 -3.58
C ASN A 339 -30.36 2.27 -4.21
N ASN A 340 -29.57 2.45 -5.28
CA ASN A 340 -29.46 3.75 -5.96
C ASN A 340 -30.65 3.99 -6.89
N ALA A 341 -31.29 5.15 -6.76
CA ALA A 341 -32.50 5.51 -7.52
C ALA A 341 -32.29 5.49 -9.06
N LEU A 342 -31.08 5.84 -9.56
CA LEU A 342 -30.80 5.81 -10.99
C LEU A 342 -30.63 4.38 -11.52
N VAL A 343 -30.05 3.49 -10.72
CA VAL A 343 -29.92 2.06 -11.05
C VAL A 343 -31.31 1.40 -11.07
N GLN A 344 -32.18 1.72 -10.10
CA GLN A 344 -33.57 1.28 -10.08
C GLN A 344 -34.33 1.78 -11.30
N TYR A 345 -34.17 3.06 -11.67
CA TYR A 345 -34.79 3.61 -12.88
C TYR A 345 -34.36 2.85 -14.15
N ILE A 346 -33.07 2.52 -14.30
CA ILE A 346 -32.56 1.75 -15.44
C ILE A 346 -33.19 0.36 -15.48
N PHE A 347 -33.34 -0.29 -14.33
CA PHE A 347 -33.96 -1.61 -14.22
C PHE A 347 -35.46 -1.58 -14.62
N GLU A 348 -36.22 -0.60 -14.13
CA GLU A 348 -37.66 -0.48 -14.39
C GLU A 348 -37.98 0.00 -15.82
N HIS A 349 -37.09 0.78 -16.45
CA HIS A 349 -37.33 1.43 -17.74
C HIS A 349 -36.31 1.00 -18.80
N LYS A 350 -35.94 -0.28 -18.82
CA LYS A 350 -34.89 -0.84 -19.70
C LYS A 350 -35.04 -0.52 -21.18
N ASP A 351 -36.26 -0.30 -21.66
CA ASP A 351 -36.63 -0.01 -23.06
C ASP A 351 -36.61 1.52 -23.35
N SER A 352 -36.33 2.38 -22.38
CA SER A 352 -36.29 3.82 -22.59
C SER A 352 -35.12 4.23 -23.46
N GLU A 353 -35.33 5.22 -24.37
CA GLU A 353 -34.31 5.77 -25.25
C GLU A 353 -33.13 6.42 -24.48
N HIS A 354 -33.30 6.79 -23.22
CA HIS A 354 -32.27 7.43 -22.36
C HIS A 354 -31.40 6.42 -21.63
N VAL A 355 -31.85 5.16 -21.48
CA VAL A 355 -31.11 4.14 -20.70
C VAL A 355 -29.70 3.90 -21.22
N PRO A 356 -29.41 3.78 -22.52
CA PRO A 356 -28.05 3.63 -23.02
C PRO A 356 -27.13 4.79 -22.63
N THR A 357 -27.68 6.01 -22.57
CA THR A 357 -26.92 7.20 -22.15
C THR A 357 -26.58 7.14 -20.65
N PHE A 358 -27.53 6.71 -19.81
CA PHE A 358 -27.33 6.55 -18.39
C PHE A 358 -26.31 5.43 -18.09
N CYS A 359 -26.41 4.28 -18.76
CA CYS A 359 -25.46 3.18 -18.59
C CYS A 359 -24.02 3.61 -18.91
N LYS A 360 -23.83 4.33 -20.04
CA LYS A 360 -22.51 4.87 -20.40
C LYS A 360 -22.02 5.89 -19.37
N GLN A 361 -22.90 6.73 -18.86
CA GLN A 361 -22.55 7.74 -17.87
C GLN A 361 -22.13 7.10 -16.55
N LEU A 362 -22.89 6.12 -16.05
CA LEU A 362 -22.58 5.40 -14.82
C LEU A 362 -21.29 4.61 -14.93
N TYR A 363 -21.06 3.95 -16.07
CA TYR A 363 -19.82 3.23 -16.33
C TYR A 363 -18.61 4.17 -16.30
N ASP A 364 -18.68 5.30 -17.00
CA ASP A 364 -17.56 6.25 -17.05
C ASP A 364 -17.33 6.95 -15.69
N LEU A 365 -18.39 7.22 -14.92
CA LEU A 365 -18.24 7.73 -13.55
C LEU A 365 -17.52 6.71 -12.65
N ALA A 366 -17.87 5.44 -12.74
CA ALA A 366 -17.19 4.37 -12.03
C ALA A 366 -15.72 4.22 -12.46
N MET A 367 -15.45 4.34 -13.77
CA MET A 367 -14.09 4.32 -14.31
C MET A 367 -13.26 5.51 -13.81
N ILE A 368 -13.80 6.74 -13.83
CA ILE A 368 -13.10 7.95 -13.35
C ILE A 368 -12.73 7.84 -11.88
N ALA A 369 -13.59 7.23 -11.07
CA ALA A 369 -13.30 6.96 -9.66
C ALA A 369 -12.18 5.92 -9.47
N ASN A 370 -11.90 5.11 -10.49
CA ASN A 370 -10.88 4.07 -10.45
C ASN A 370 -9.56 4.51 -11.11
N GLN A 371 -9.63 5.13 -12.31
CA GLN A 371 -8.47 5.59 -13.07
C GLN A 371 -8.87 6.72 -14.03
N PRO A 372 -7.93 7.59 -14.44
CA PRO A 372 -8.21 8.60 -15.45
C PRO A 372 -8.66 7.97 -16.77
N LEU A 373 -9.73 8.51 -17.37
CA LEU A 373 -10.16 8.11 -18.70
C LEU A 373 -9.14 8.51 -19.77
N PRO A 374 -8.97 7.71 -20.83
CA PRO A 374 -8.28 8.13 -22.04
C PRO A 374 -8.87 9.40 -22.64
N ALA A 375 -8.07 10.18 -23.36
CA ALA A 375 -8.47 11.51 -23.83
C ALA A 375 -9.77 11.50 -24.66
N ASP A 376 -9.94 10.50 -25.53
CA ASP A 376 -11.13 10.38 -26.39
C ASP A 376 -12.39 9.99 -25.57
N GLU A 377 -12.24 9.10 -24.60
CA GLU A 377 -13.32 8.69 -23.69
C GLU A 377 -13.72 9.86 -22.76
N MET A 378 -12.75 10.63 -22.27
CA MET A 378 -13.02 11.85 -21.49
C MET A 378 -13.80 12.88 -22.31
N ALA A 379 -13.44 13.10 -23.58
CA ALA A 379 -14.17 14.01 -24.47
C ALA A 379 -15.62 13.54 -24.68
N ALA A 380 -15.84 12.24 -24.90
CA ALA A 380 -17.17 11.64 -25.03
C ALA A 380 -17.99 11.76 -23.74
N PHE A 381 -17.36 11.54 -22.57
CA PHE A 381 -17.99 11.71 -21.24
C PHE A 381 -18.47 13.16 -21.03
N ILE A 382 -17.62 14.16 -21.35
CA ILE A 382 -17.97 15.58 -21.22
C ILE A 382 -19.14 15.93 -22.15
N ALA A 383 -19.12 15.50 -23.42
CA ALA A 383 -20.19 15.74 -24.38
C ALA A 383 -21.53 15.17 -23.89
N ARG A 384 -21.52 13.91 -23.44
CA ARG A 384 -22.70 13.25 -22.90
C ARG A 384 -23.21 13.90 -21.62
N SER A 385 -22.31 14.32 -20.71
CA SER A 385 -22.71 15.07 -19.53
C SER A 385 -23.45 16.37 -19.86
N ASN A 386 -22.99 17.08 -20.89
CA ASN A 386 -23.69 18.29 -21.40
C ASN A 386 -25.06 17.95 -21.98
N GLU A 387 -25.21 16.87 -22.73
CA GLU A 387 -26.51 16.40 -23.25
C GLU A 387 -27.49 16.09 -22.12
N ILE A 388 -27.05 15.38 -21.08
CA ILE A 388 -27.87 15.06 -19.89
C ILE A 388 -28.32 16.36 -19.21
N MET A 389 -27.43 17.34 -19.00
CA MET A 389 -27.79 18.63 -18.40
C MET A 389 -28.80 19.39 -19.28
N MET A 390 -28.70 19.32 -20.60
CA MET A 390 -29.65 19.95 -21.51
C MET A 390 -31.05 19.30 -21.49
N LEU A 391 -31.15 18.00 -21.18
CA LEU A 391 -32.45 17.33 -20.95
C LEU A 391 -33.15 17.88 -19.70
N LEU A 392 -32.38 18.22 -18.65
CA LEU A 392 -32.91 18.80 -17.42
C LEU A 392 -33.28 20.29 -17.56
N ALA A 393 -32.73 20.98 -18.56
CA ALA A 393 -32.97 22.40 -18.82
C ALA A 393 -34.20 22.66 -19.72
N LYS A 394 -34.79 21.62 -20.27
CA LYS A 394 -36.04 21.67 -21.08
C LYS A 394 -37.23 21.33 -20.22
#